data_382ac9b3579e75444a81a6bb6eb99d1e
#
_entry.id   382ac9b3579e75444a81a6bb6eb99d1e
#
_cell.length_a   1.000
_cell.length_b   1.000
_cell.length_c   1.000
_cell.angle_alpha   90.00
_cell.angle_beta   90.00
_cell.angle_gamma   90.00
#
_symmetry.space_group_name_H-M   'P 1'
#
loop_
_entity.id
_entity.type
_entity.pdbx_description
1 polymer ?
#
loop_
_entity_poly.entity_id
_entity_poly.type
_entity_poly.pdbx_seq_one_letter_code
_entity_poly.pdbx_strand_id
1 'polypeptide(L)'
;MRRGGCGACWAAIVIAVLFFAVPGRFEVHAQSPSENLANIALKSGESVTLGPVYWVVNCKSIMIGVPTVEVLEGPPELSLSLKEDMVLPRRQNCAAKVKGAVLTATAGAVKAVVHAKLTFRLKYQTKDGDRQSARVYDVSLFP
;
A
#
# COMPACT_ATOMS: atom_id res chain seq x y z
N MET A 1 -39.39 -74.45 -30.33
CA MET A 1 -39.48 -74.31 -31.84
C MET A 1 -38.92 -72.97 -32.23
N ARG A 2 -37.93 -73.03 -33.10
CA ARG A 2 -37.52 -72.06 -34.16
C ARG A 2 -37.11 -70.63 -33.64
N ARG A 3 -35.83 -70.30 -33.71
CA ARG A 3 -35.03 -69.82 -34.85
C ARG A 3 -35.39 -68.38 -35.18
N GLY A 4 -34.55 -67.50 -35.22
CA GLY A 4 -33.28 -67.19 -35.80
C GLY A 4 -33.07 -65.68 -35.59
N GLY A 5 -32.01 -65.11 -35.59
CA GLY A 5 -30.86 -65.19 -36.40
C GLY A 5 -30.44 -63.79 -36.78
N CYS A 6 -29.19 -63.62 -36.74
CA CYS A 6 -28.40 -62.64 -37.49
C CYS A 6 -28.78 -61.14 -37.31
N GLY A 7 -27.91 -60.30 -37.18
CA GLY A 7 -26.55 -60.25 -37.62
C GLY A 7 -25.91 -58.93 -37.21
N ALA A 8 -24.69 -59.07 -37.15
CA ALA A 8 -23.65 -58.07 -36.94
C ALA A 8 -23.81 -56.75 -37.66
N CYS A 9 -23.41 -55.71 -37.03
CA CYS A 9 -22.46 -54.75 -37.61
C CYS A 9 -22.05 -53.77 -36.50
N TRP A 10 -20.92 -54.08 -35.92
CA TRP A 10 -20.22 -53.14 -35.06
C TRP A 10 -19.46 -52.16 -35.98
N ALA A 11 -19.96 -50.96 -36.11
CA ALA A 11 -19.17 -49.86 -36.63
C ALA A 11 -18.59 -49.08 -35.44
N ALA A 12 -17.36 -49.38 -35.11
CA ALA A 12 -16.59 -48.62 -34.14
C ALA A 12 -16.24 -47.26 -34.75
N ILE A 13 -16.98 -46.23 -34.35
CA ILE A 13 -16.57 -44.83 -34.62
C ILE A 13 -15.60 -44.43 -33.54
N VAL A 14 -14.32 -44.48 -33.86
CA VAL A 14 -13.24 -43.89 -33.06
C VAL A 14 -13.31 -42.38 -33.29
N ILE A 15 -13.96 -41.67 -32.39
CA ILE A 15 -13.87 -40.21 -32.34
C ILE A 15 -12.55 -39.86 -31.63
N ALA A 16 -11.54 -39.57 -32.42
CA ALA A 16 -10.31 -38.97 -31.94
C ALA A 16 -10.63 -37.52 -31.50
N VAL A 17 -10.84 -37.34 -30.20
CA VAL A 17 -10.92 -36.00 -29.60
C VAL A 17 -9.50 -35.43 -29.51
N LEU A 18 -9.15 -34.64 -30.50
CA LEU A 18 -7.93 -33.79 -30.45
C LEU A 18 -8.14 -32.72 -29.38
N PHE A 19 -7.62 -32.97 -28.19
CA PHE A 19 -7.45 -31.92 -27.17
C PHE A 19 -6.39 -30.95 -27.69
N PHE A 20 -6.85 -29.84 -28.30
CA PHE A 20 -6.02 -28.66 -28.44
C PHE A 20 -5.81 -28.07 -27.04
N ALA A 21 -4.69 -28.40 -26.43
CA ALA A 21 -4.19 -27.69 -25.27
C ALA A 21 -3.79 -26.28 -25.73
N VAL A 22 -4.71 -25.34 -25.59
CA VAL A 22 -4.39 -23.91 -25.72
C VAL A 22 -3.64 -23.54 -24.44
N PRO A 23 -2.35 -23.18 -24.51
CA PRO A 23 -1.67 -22.61 -23.36
C PRO A 23 -2.28 -21.23 -23.10
N GLY A 24 -3.26 -21.19 -22.23
CA GLY A 24 -3.78 -19.94 -21.70
C GLY A 24 -2.63 -19.22 -21.01
N ARG A 25 -2.05 -18.23 -21.69
CA ARG A 25 -1.25 -17.22 -21.01
C ARG A 25 -2.18 -16.48 -20.07
N PHE A 26 -2.13 -16.85 -18.80
CA PHE A 26 -2.62 -15.97 -17.75
C PHE A 26 -1.69 -14.76 -17.73
N GLU A 27 -2.00 -13.74 -18.49
CA GLU A 27 -1.47 -12.42 -18.24
C GLU A 27 -2.03 -12.00 -16.89
N VAL A 28 -1.22 -12.21 -15.85
CA VAL A 28 -1.41 -11.55 -14.58
C VAL A 28 -1.24 -10.06 -14.88
N HIS A 29 -2.33 -9.38 -15.16
CA HIS A 29 -2.39 -7.93 -15.09
C HIS A 29 -2.13 -7.59 -13.62
N ALA A 30 -0.88 -7.34 -13.28
CA ALA A 30 -0.53 -6.58 -12.12
C ALA A 30 -1.18 -5.21 -12.34
N GLN A 31 -2.40 -5.04 -11.85
CA GLN A 31 -2.97 -3.73 -11.65
C GLN A 31 -2.05 -3.05 -10.66
N SER A 32 -1.13 -2.23 -11.17
CA SER A 32 -0.47 -1.24 -10.35
C SER A 32 -1.59 -0.50 -9.64
N PRO A 33 -1.66 -0.53 -8.29
CA PRO A 33 -2.58 0.35 -7.60
C PRO A 33 -2.24 1.73 -8.12
N SER A 34 -3.22 2.44 -8.68
CA SER A 34 -3.11 3.86 -8.94
C SER A 34 -2.96 4.49 -7.56
N GLU A 35 -1.72 4.56 -7.10
CA GLU A 35 -1.36 5.30 -5.91
C GLU A 35 -1.78 6.73 -6.22
N ASN A 36 -2.85 7.20 -5.54
CA ASN A 36 -3.07 8.61 -5.37
C ASN A 36 -1.90 9.11 -4.53
N LEU A 37 -0.76 9.33 -5.21
CA LEU A 37 0.41 9.92 -4.61
C LEU A 37 -0.02 11.28 -4.09
N ALA A 38 -0.01 11.45 -2.79
CA ALA A 38 -0.28 12.75 -2.20
C ALA A 38 0.89 13.66 -2.57
N ASN A 39 0.57 14.83 -3.09
CA ASN A 39 1.57 15.83 -3.50
C ASN A 39 1.89 16.75 -2.33
N ILE A 40 3.16 17.03 -2.13
CA ILE A 40 3.68 18.00 -1.17
C ILE A 40 4.37 19.11 -1.96
N ALA A 41 3.95 20.36 -1.71
CA ALA A 41 4.62 21.55 -2.25
C ALA A 41 5.00 22.46 -1.08
N LEU A 42 6.28 22.75 -0.93
CA LEU A 42 6.82 23.55 0.16
C LEU A 42 7.85 24.55 -0.35
N LYS A 43 7.84 25.75 0.20
CA LYS A 43 8.91 26.72 0.08
C LYS A 43 9.99 26.48 1.12
N SER A 44 11.16 27.08 0.88
CA SER A 44 12.27 27.12 1.82
C SER A 44 11.79 27.53 3.23
N GLY A 45 12.04 26.72 4.24
CA GLY A 45 11.64 26.95 5.63
C GLY A 45 10.18 26.60 5.98
N GLU A 46 9.35 26.22 5.03
CA GLU A 46 7.96 25.86 5.30
C GLU A 46 7.81 24.43 5.85
N SER A 47 6.73 24.22 6.59
CA SER A 47 6.34 22.92 7.15
C SER A 47 4.89 22.60 6.82
N VAL A 48 4.60 21.33 6.56
CA VAL A 48 3.25 20.82 6.34
C VAL A 48 3.00 19.56 7.17
N THR A 49 1.80 19.47 7.74
CA THR A 49 1.35 18.25 8.41
C THR A 49 0.89 17.22 7.38
N LEU A 50 1.58 16.08 7.35
CA LEU A 50 1.23 14.96 6.45
C LEU A 50 0.08 14.11 6.97
N GLY A 51 -0.25 14.25 8.25
CA GLY A 51 -1.40 13.63 8.87
C GLY A 51 -1.09 12.83 10.13
N PRO A 52 -2.14 12.23 10.70
CA PRO A 52 -2.02 11.44 11.90
C PRO A 52 -1.37 10.09 11.64
N VAL A 53 -0.60 9.64 12.63
CA VAL A 53 0.06 8.34 12.67
C VAL A 53 -0.44 7.61 13.91
N TYR A 54 -1.06 6.46 13.71
CA TYR A 54 -1.62 5.66 14.79
C TYR A 54 -1.72 4.19 14.38
N TRP A 55 -1.80 3.31 15.37
CA TRP A 55 -2.15 1.91 15.18
C TRP A 55 -3.18 1.52 16.23
N VAL A 56 -4.38 1.15 15.78
CA VAL A 56 -5.53 0.90 16.67
C VAL A 56 -6.17 -0.44 16.37
N VAL A 57 -6.68 -1.06 17.44
CA VAL A 57 -7.57 -2.23 17.40
C VAL A 57 -8.80 -1.88 18.23
N ASN A 58 -9.98 -2.04 17.67
CA ASN A 58 -11.24 -1.70 18.32
C ASN A 58 -11.25 -0.27 18.91
N CYS A 59 -10.77 0.70 18.14
CA CYS A 59 -10.65 2.11 18.54
C CYS A 59 -9.78 2.38 19.79
N LYS A 60 -8.91 1.47 20.14
CA LYS A 60 -7.91 1.64 21.22
C LYS A 60 -6.51 1.60 20.63
N SER A 61 -5.66 2.56 20.99
CA SER A 61 -4.26 2.52 20.59
C SER A 61 -3.55 1.34 21.22
N ILE A 62 -2.87 0.54 20.42
CA ILE A 62 -2.00 -0.54 20.88
C ILE A 62 -0.51 -0.20 20.75
N MET A 63 -0.19 1.05 20.36
CA MET A 63 1.17 1.54 20.26
C MET A 63 1.81 1.69 21.64
N ILE A 64 3.10 1.35 21.70
CA ILE A 64 3.99 1.59 22.84
C ILE A 64 4.91 2.74 22.44
N GLY A 65 4.61 3.96 22.95
CA GLY A 65 5.38 5.15 22.64
C GLY A 65 5.11 5.75 21.26
N VAL A 66 6.00 6.66 20.87
CA VAL A 66 5.95 7.37 19.58
C VAL A 66 6.59 6.51 18.51
N PRO A 67 5.96 6.34 17.34
CA PRO A 67 6.57 5.63 16.23
C PRO A 67 7.82 6.35 15.74
N THR A 68 8.70 5.65 15.03
CA THR A 68 9.86 6.23 14.37
C THR A 68 9.63 6.34 12.88
N VAL A 69 10.22 7.36 12.25
CA VAL A 69 10.22 7.55 10.80
C VAL A 69 11.61 7.33 10.25
N GLU A 70 11.69 6.56 9.15
CA GLU A 70 12.92 6.28 8.42
C GLU A 70 12.71 6.71 6.97
N VAL A 71 13.47 7.71 6.51
CA VAL A 71 13.45 8.13 5.11
C VAL A 71 14.28 7.14 4.30
N LEU A 72 13.66 6.52 3.29
CA LEU A 72 14.29 5.57 2.39
C LEU A 72 14.81 6.27 1.13
N GLU A 73 14.04 7.26 0.65
CA GLU A 73 14.36 8.06 -0.53
C GLU A 73 13.73 9.45 -0.36
N GLY A 74 14.42 10.50 -0.76
CA GLY A 74 13.89 11.86 -0.71
C GLY A 74 14.97 12.92 -0.90
N PRO A 75 14.57 14.18 -1.14
CA PRO A 75 15.49 15.29 -1.24
C PRO A 75 16.13 15.60 0.12
N PRO A 76 17.44 15.87 0.18
CA PRO A 76 18.15 16.12 1.43
C PRO A 76 17.67 17.38 2.16
N GLU A 77 17.04 18.31 1.44
CA GLU A 77 16.46 19.53 2.01
C GLU A 77 15.17 19.28 2.78
N LEU A 78 14.59 18.07 2.70
CA LEU A 78 13.33 17.75 3.38
C LEU A 78 13.59 16.88 4.60
N SER A 79 13.06 17.29 5.73
CA SER A 79 13.10 16.54 6.98
C SER A 79 11.70 16.11 7.42
N LEU A 80 11.61 14.95 8.07
CA LEU A 80 10.37 14.43 8.66
C LEU A 80 10.51 14.40 10.18
N SER A 81 9.46 14.80 10.87
CA SER A 81 9.38 14.73 12.32
C SER A 81 8.05 14.14 12.78
N LEU A 82 8.08 13.45 13.91
CA LEU A 82 6.90 12.89 14.58
C LEU A 82 6.78 13.52 15.96
N LYS A 83 5.60 14.05 16.26
CA LYS A 83 5.25 14.57 17.57
C LYS A 83 4.10 13.79 18.15
N GLU A 84 4.25 13.31 19.39
CA GLU A 84 3.16 12.64 20.11
C GLU A 84 1.94 13.57 20.23
N ASP A 85 0.77 13.06 19.93
CA ASP A 85 -0.49 13.79 20.04
C ASP A 85 -1.67 12.83 20.16
N MET A 86 -2.80 13.37 20.62
CA MET A 86 -4.09 12.68 20.61
C MET A 86 -4.76 12.83 19.25
N VAL A 87 -4.82 11.76 18.48
CA VAL A 87 -5.31 11.75 17.10
C VAL A 87 -6.62 11.01 16.96
N LEU A 88 -7.47 11.44 16.02
CA LEU A 88 -8.73 10.79 15.72
C LEU A 88 -8.56 9.78 14.59
N PRO A 89 -8.77 8.45 14.81
CA PRO A 89 -8.65 7.42 13.80
C PRO A 89 -9.85 7.40 12.84
N ARG A 90 -9.96 8.41 11.99
CA ARG A 90 -11.10 8.58 11.08
C ARG A 90 -11.31 7.40 10.12
N ARG A 91 -10.25 6.75 9.66
CA ARG A 91 -10.34 5.61 8.74
C ARG A 91 -11.00 4.38 9.36
N GLN A 92 -10.99 4.25 10.68
CA GLN A 92 -11.64 3.19 11.45
C GLN A 92 -12.98 3.63 12.06
N ASN A 93 -13.50 4.80 11.68
CA ASN A 93 -14.75 5.36 12.20
C ASN A 93 -14.79 5.45 13.75
N CYS A 94 -13.66 5.69 14.37
CA CYS A 94 -13.59 5.88 15.82
C CYS A 94 -14.10 7.25 16.21
N ALA A 95 -14.96 7.31 17.23
CA ALA A 95 -15.54 8.55 17.74
C ALA A 95 -14.59 9.32 18.69
N ALA A 96 -13.67 8.63 19.34
CA ALA A 96 -12.75 9.19 20.32
C ALA A 96 -11.33 9.31 19.80
N LYS A 97 -10.61 10.32 20.29
CA LYS A 97 -9.17 10.44 20.06
C LYS A 97 -8.39 9.36 20.82
N VAL A 98 -7.29 8.91 20.24
CA VAL A 98 -6.38 7.92 20.83
C VAL A 98 -4.95 8.46 20.82
N LYS A 99 -4.08 7.88 21.64
CA LYS A 99 -2.65 8.15 21.56
C LYS A 99 -2.11 7.78 20.18
N GLY A 100 -1.39 8.72 19.60
CA GLY A 100 -0.76 8.58 18.29
C GLY A 100 0.35 9.59 18.14
N ALA A 101 0.63 10.00 16.91
CA ALA A 101 1.56 11.05 16.59
C ALA A 101 1.08 11.83 15.37
N VAL A 102 1.60 13.02 15.21
CA VAL A 102 1.42 13.85 14.00
C VAL A 102 2.74 13.86 13.23
N LEU A 103 2.68 13.50 11.97
CA LEU A 103 3.82 13.53 11.06
C LEU A 103 3.86 14.88 10.35
N THR A 104 5.00 15.53 10.40
CA THR A 104 5.26 16.84 9.76
C THR A 104 6.47 16.72 8.85
N ALA A 105 6.36 17.29 7.66
CA ALA A 105 7.46 17.49 6.73
C ALA A 105 7.89 18.96 6.78
N THR A 106 9.19 19.23 6.83
CA THR A 106 9.78 20.58 6.87
C THR A 106 10.83 20.71 5.78
N ALA A 107 10.68 21.71 4.93
CA ALA A 107 11.70 22.07 3.95
C ALA A 107 12.78 22.91 4.62
N GLY A 108 14.04 22.55 4.42
CA GLY A 108 15.19 23.34 4.79
C GLY A 108 15.47 24.49 3.82
N ALA A 109 16.72 24.89 3.70
CA ALA A 109 17.15 25.90 2.73
C ALA A 109 17.17 25.30 1.32
N VAL A 110 16.25 25.71 0.48
CA VAL A 110 16.11 25.26 -0.92
C VAL A 110 16.70 26.33 -1.84
N LYS A 111 17.74 25.99 -2.63
CA LYS A 111 18.45 26.94 -3.51
C LYS A 111 17.87 26.99 -4.92
N ALA A 112 17.25 25.92 -5.38
CA ALA A 112 16.62 25.79 -6.69
C ALA A 112 15.40 24.90 -6.58
N VAL A 113 14.49 24.97 -7.54
CA VAL A 113 13.30 24.11 -7.56
C VAL A 113 13.73 22.64 -7.64
N VAL A 114 13.20 21.83 -6.74
CA VAL A 114 13.45 20.38 -6.66
C VAL A 114 12.14 19.64 -6.84
N HIS A 115 12.09 18.68 -7.76
CA HIS A 115 11.01 17.72 -7.90
C HIS A 115 11.57 16.34 -7.60
N ALA A 116 11.04 15.68 -6.60
CA ALA A 116 11.55 14.39 -6.14
C ALA A 116 10.43 13.52 -5.57
N LYS A 117 10.70 12.22 -5.49
CA LYS A 117 9.86 11.29 -4.77
C LYS A 117 10.36 11.16 -3.34
N LEU A 118 9.44 11.21 -2.38
CA LEU A 118 9.72 10.97 -0.97
C LEU A 118 9.14 9.62 -0.59
N THR A 119 9.99 8.67 -0.25
CA THR A 119 9.59 7.35 0.27
C THR A 119 10.12 7.22 1.69
N PHE A 120 9.23 6.91 2.62
CA PHE A 120 9.60 6.69 4.02
C PHE A 120 8.82 5.55 4.64
N ARG A 121 9.37 5.02 5.71
CA ARG A 121 8.81 3.94 6.51
C ARG A 121 8.53 4.43 7.92
N LEU A 122 7.35 4.12 8.42
CA LEU A 122 6.95 4.29 9.81
C LEU A 122 7.09 2.94 10.52
N LYS A 123 7.81 2.92 11.63
CA LYS A 123 7.98 1.75 12.49
C LYS A 123 7.21 1.97 13.80
N TYR A 124 6.39 1.02 14.15
CA TYR A 124 5.53 1.05 15.34
C TYR A 124 5.94 -0.07 16.27
N GLN A 125 6.19 0.25 17.52
CA GLN A 125 6.21 -0.75 18.58
C GLN A 125 4.79 -0.92 19.10
N THR A 126 4.27 -2.12 19.08
CA THR A 126 2.92 -2.42 19.58
C THR A 126 2.96 -3.55 20.59
N LYS A 127 1.89 -3.68 21.38
CA LYS A 127 1.73 -4.77 22.35
C LYS A 127 1.79 -6.15 21.71
N ASP A 128 1.45 -6.23 20.42
CA ASP A 128 1.40 -7.47 19.64
C ASP A 128 2.65 -7.65 18.74
N GLY A 129 3.73 -6.90 19.01
CA GLY A 129 4.98 -6.91 18.26
C GLY A 129 5.15 -5.70 17.35
N ASP A 130 6.28 -5.67 16.65
CA ASP A 130 6.63 -4.57 15.77
C ASP A 130 5.81 -4.57 14.49
N ARG A 131 5.40 -3.38 14.07
CA ARG A 131 4.66 -3.14 12.84
C ARG A 131 5.35 -2.07 12.01
N GLN A 132 5.11 -2.08 10.70
CA GLN A 132 5.63 -1.05 9.81
C GLN A 132 4.66 -0.72 8.69
N SER A 133 4.73 0.52 8.21
CA SER A 133 4.03 0.96 7.01
C SER A 133 4.92 1.88 6.20
N ALA A 134 4.84 1.79 4.87
CA ALA A 134 5.54 2.71 3.96
C ALA A 134 4.54 3.70 3.36
N ARG A 135 5.03 4.90 3.06
CA ARG A 135 4.28 5.94 2.34
C ARG A 135 5.17 6.57 1.28
N VAL A 136 4.54 6.97 0.19
CA VAL A 136 5.20 7.63 -0.94
C VAL A 136 4.47 8.92 -1.27
N TYR A 137 5.21 9.98 -1.51
CA TYR A 137 4.72 11.30 -1.91
C TYR A 137 5.53 11.85 -3.07
N ASP A 138 4.90 12.60 -3.95
CA ASP A 138 5.60 13.46 -4.89
C ASP A 138 5.84 14.81 -4.22
N VAL A 139 7.08 15.26 -4.23
CA VAL A 139 7.53 16.47 -3.51
C VAL A 139 8.04 17.51 -4.51
N SER A 140 7.57 18.73 -4.35
CA SER A 140 8.06 19.92 -5.04
C SER A 140 8.55 20.93 -3.99
N LEU A 141 9.84 21.21 -3.99
CA LEU A 141 10.44 22.22 -3.12
C LEU A 141 10.81 23.46 -3.93
N PHE A 142 10.56 24.62 -3.35
CA PHE A 142 10.80 25.93 -3.96
C PHE A 142 11.72 26.78 -3.08
N PRO A 143 12.56 27.65 -3.68
CA PRO A 143 13.36 28.63 -2.94
C PRO A 143 12.55 29.55 -2.06
#